data_168612faa73faeb8eaaec2cd1283bde3
#
_entry.id   168612faa73faeb8eaaec2cd1283bde3
#
_cell.length_a   1.000
_cell.length_b   1.000
_cell.length_c   1.000
_cell.angle_alpha   90.00
_cell.angle_beta   90.00
_cell.angle_gamma   90.00
#
_symmetry.space_group_name_H-M   'P 1'
#
loop_
_entity.id
_entity.type
_entity.pdbx_description
1 polymer ?
#
loop_
_entity_poly.entity_id
_entity_poly.type
_entity_poly.pdbx_seq_one_letter_code
_entity_poly.pdbx_strand_id
1 'polypeptide(L)'
;MQEMLITGRGGEGVVLASQLLADTFARAGFWVQSFPEFKAERRGAQISAFLRWDDEPVRRRYKVRECDVLVSISPSPPPARTVATLRPGGLLLVNRETRFPHHGDWHVAHVPGSAIARRHGILSAEGRPMGNIAVLGAAVSLLLPDGLEFLEQAIRNRMGPKLAEPNIVAAREGYHRCARQHTVAADTLYEPEPAVARPPLPVFSASIMDTRVNDTGSWSLERPALLEACNVCGLCALFCPEGAMRRVDGVMEIDFGHCKGCGICEDVCPVKNAIVMEEVPV
;
A
#
# COMPACT_ATOMS: atom_id res chain seq x y z
N MET A 1 -9.86 14.12 -12.65
CA MET A 1 -8.78 13.66 -11.73
C MET A 1 -8.77 12.17 -11.70
N GLN A 2 -7.62 11.56 -11.93
CA GLN A 2 -7.36 10.13 -11.87
C GLN A 2 -6.61 9.78 -10.59
N GLU A 3 -6.85 8.61 -10.03
CA GLU A 3 -6.22 8.12 -8.80
C GLU A 3 -5.57 6.75 -9.04
N MET A 4 -4.29 6.63 -8.69
CA MET A 4 -3.52 5.39 -8.84
C MET A 4 -3.01 4.91 -7.49
N LEU A 5 -3.05 3.60 -7.30
CA LEU A 5 -2.34 2.88 -6.25
C LEU A 5 -1.20 2.06 -6.87
N ILE A 6 0.01 2.29 -6.39
CA ILE A 6 1.18 1.48 -6.73
C ILE A 6 1.51 0.62 -5.53
N THR A 7 1.61 -0.69 -5.72
CA THR A 7 1.86 -1.64 -4.64
C THR A 7 3.01 -2.60 -4.97
N GLY A 8 3.68 -3.06 -3.94
CA GLY A 8 4.78 -4.03 -4.01
C GLY A 8 5.27 -4.37 -2.62
N ARG A 9 6.42 -5.03 -2.53
CA ARG A 9 7.08 -5.34 -1.25
C ARG A 9 8.19 -4.35 -0.94
N GLY A 10 8.52 -4.23 0.33
CA GLY A 10 9.66 -3.44 0.80
C GLY A 10 10.96 -3.88 0.10
N GLY A 11 11.64 -2.91 -0.54
CA GLY A 11 12.83 -3.13 -1.33
C GLY A 11 12.60 -3.28 -2.85
N GLU A 12 11.35 -3.38 -3.33
CA GLU A 12 11.04 -3.47 -4.77
C GLU A 12 10.95 -2.12 -5.49
N GLY A 13 11.20 -1.01 -4.78
CA GLY A 13 11.25 0.33 -5.37
C GLY A 13 9.90 0.99 -5.64
N VAL A 14 8.85 0.67 -4.85
CA VAL A 14 7.50 1.26 -4.96
C VAL A 14 7.52 2.79 -4.83
N VAL A 15 8.25 3.32 -3.84
CA VAL A 15 8.36 4.77 -3.62
C VAL A 15 9.07 5.46 -4.78
N LEU A 16 10.17 4.87 -5.27
CA LEU A 16 10.88 5.38 -6.43
C LEU A 16 9.97 5.39 -7.67
N ALA A 17 9.20 4.31 -7.86
CA ALA A 17 8.26 4.18 -8.96
C ALA A 17 7.20 5.29 -8.94
N SER A 18 6.61 5.58 -7.78
CA SER A 18 5.61 6.64 -7.65
C SER A 18 6.19 8.03 -7.93
N GLN A 19 7.43 8.28 -7.51
CA GLN A 19 8.12 9.55 -7.74
C GLN A 19 8.49 9.75 -9.23
N LEU A 20 8.95 8.69 -9.91
CA LEU A 20 9.25 8.74 -11.34
C LEU A 20 7.99 8.97 -12.18
N LEU A 21 6.88 8.28 -11.87
CA LEU A 21 5.61 8.55 -12.54
C LEU A 21 5.12 9.96 -12.27
N ALA A 22 5.26 10.46 -11.03
CA ALA A 22 4.87 11.83 -10.71
C ALA A 22 5.66 12.85 -11.56
N ASP A 23 6.98 12.68 -11.69
CA ASP A 23 7.82 13.55 -12.54
C ASP A 23 7.42 13.41 -14.03
N THR A 24 7.13 12.18 -14.48
CA THR A 24 6.68 11.90 -15.86
C THR A 24 5.38 12.62 -16.19
N PHE A 25 4.36 12.51 -15.36
CA PHE A 25 3.06 13.17 -15.58
C PHE A 25 3.17 14.70 -15.44
N ALA A 26 3.99 15.19 -14.51
CA ALA A 26 4.23 16.63 -14.36
C ALA A 26 4.91 17.23 -15.61
N ARG A 27 5.88 16.52 -16.22
CA ARG A 27 6.50 16.91 -17.48
C ARG A 27 5.54 16.91 -18.66
N ALA A 28 4.55 16.04 -18.63
CA ALA A 28 3.48 16.01 -19.62
C ALA A 28 2.43 17.11 -19.41
N GLY A 29 2.60 17.98 -18.40
CA GLY A 29 1.74 19.14 -18.15
C GLY A 29 0.63 18.93 -17.15
N PHE A 30 0.53 17.76 -16.49
CA PHE A 30 -0.49 17.50 -15.48
C PHE A 30 -0.13 18.08 -14.10
N TRP A 31 -1.14 18.43 -13.34
CA TRP A 31 -1.02 18.66 -11.90
C TRP A 31 -0.97 17.32 -11.18
N VAL A 32 0.09 17.10 -10.40
CA VAL A 32 0.36 15.79 -9.80
C VAL A 32 0.51 15.89 -8.30
N GLN A 33 0.01 14.89 -7.60
CA GLN A 33 0.26 14.65 -6.19
C GLN A 33 0.71 13.19 -6.00
N SER A 34 1.87 12.98 -5.39
CA SER A 34 2.38 11.65 -5.04
C SER A 34 2.75 11.59 -3.57
N PHE A 35 2.36 10.51 -2.90
CA PHE A 35 2.72 10.27 -1.51
C PHE A 35 2.80 8.78 -1.21
N PRO A 36 3.88 8.33 -0.55
CA PRO A 36 3.99 6.96 -0.07
C PRO A 36 3.20 6.77 1.22
N GLU A 37 2.71 5.56 1.44
CA GLU A 37 2.18 5.13 2.72
C GLU A 37 3.28 4.38 3.48
N PHE A 38 3.78 5.01 4.54
CA PHE A 38 4.69 4.37 5.47
C PHE A 38 3.87 3.74 6.59
N LYS A 39 3.88 2.43 6.65
CA LYS A 39 3.38 1.68 7.80
C LYS A 39 4.57 1.25 8.65
N ALA A 40 4.34 0.89 9.92
CA ALA A 40 5.38 0.40 10.82
C ALA A 40 5.92 -1.00 10.43
N GLU A 41 6.10 -1.24 9.15
CA GLU A 41 6.37 -2.56 8.60
C GLU A 41 7.85 -2.79 8.34
N ARG A 42 8.28 -4.02 8.64
CA ARG A 42 9.65 -4.50 8.42
C ARG A 42 9.91 -4.78 6.94
N ARG A 43 11.18 -4.95 6.57
CA ARG A 43 11.66 -5.33 5.23
C ARG A 43 10.86 -6.52 4.67
N GLY A 44 10.30 -6.39 3.45
CA GLY A 44 9.50 -7.43 2.79
C GLY A 44 7.98 -7.30 2.96
N ALA A 45 7.51 -6.41 3.82
CA ALA A 45 6.08 -6.11 3.95
C ALA A 45 5.53 -5.35 2.74
N GLN A 46 4.20 -5.38 2.58
CA GLN A 46 3.53 -4.68 1.50
C GLN A 46 3.66 -3.16 1.66
N ILE A 47 4.19 -2.50 0.66
CA ILE A 47 4.28 -1.04 0.56
C ILE A 47 3.29 -0.54 -0.47
N SER A 48 2.67 0.60 -0.18
CA SER A 48 1.77 1.30 -1.07
C SER A 48 2.27 2.72 -1.30
N ALA A 49 2.08 3.22 -2.52
CA ALA A 49 2.24 4.62 -2.85
C ALA A 49 1.06 5.07 -3.71
N PHE A 50 0.66 6.30 -3.52
CA PHE A 50 -0.49 6.87 -4.22
C PHE A 50 -0.03 7.96 -5.17
N LEU A 51 -0.69 8.03 -6.32
CA LEU A 51 -0.49 9.08 -7.33
C LEU A 51 -1.87 9.61 -7.74
N ARG A 52 -1.99 10.92 -7.84
CA ARG A 52 -3.12 11.61 -8.44
C ARG A 52 -2.61 12.52 -9.52
N TRP A 53 -3.35 12.62 -10.63
CA TRP A 53 -3.06 13.59 -11.67
C TRP A 53 -4.35 14.13 -12.30
N ASP A 54 -4.29 15.36 -12.77
CA ASP A 54 -5.40 16.08 -13.38
C ASP A 54 -4.88 17.21 -14.26
N ASP A 55 -5.70 17.68 -15.17
CA ASP A 55 -5.45 18.91 -15.93
C ASP A 55 -5.60 20.17 -15.08
N GLU A 56 -6.29 20.05 -13.92
CA GLU A 56 -6.47 21.11 -12.94
C GLU A 56 -5.71 20.86 -11.63
N PRO A 57 -5.47 21.89 -10.80
CA PRO A 57 -4.75 21.75 -9.52
C PRO A 57 -5.36 20.69 -8.60
N VAL A 58 -4.59 19.67 -8.23
CA VAL A 58 -5.00 18.62 -7.31
C VAL A 58 -5.07 19.15 -5.88
N ARG A 59 -6.26 19.39 -5.38
CA ARG A 59 -6.50 19.97 -4.03
C ARG A 59 -6.81 18.95 -2.95
N ARG A 60 -7.08 17.68 -3.32
CA ARG A 60 -7.39 16.60 -2.36
C ARG A 60 -6.16 16.23 -1.53
N ARG A 61 -6.33 16.06 -0.20
CA ARG A 61 -5.26 15.76 0.76
C ARG A 61 -5.46 14.46 1.53
N TYR A 62 -6.59 13.78 1.31
CA TYR A 62 -6.88 12.52 1.99
C TYR A 62 -6.34 11.33 1.20
N LYS A 63 -6.21 10.19 1.90
CA LYS A 63 -5.75 8.92 1.33
C LYS A 63 -6.68 8.45 0.22
N VAL A 64 -6.10 7.89 -0.85
CA VAL A 64 -6.85 7.18 -1.90
C VAL A 64 -7.47 5.92 -1.29
N ARG A 65 -8.79 5.80 -1.34
CA ARG A 65 -9.53 4.62 -0.86
C ARG A 65 -9.89 3.69 -2.00
N GLU A 66 -10.27 4.26 -3.12
CA GLU A 66 -10.58 3.57 -4.37
C GLU A 66 -9.76 4.21 -5.48
N CYS A 67 -9.20 3.41 -6.36
CA CYS A 67 -8.34 3.89 -7.44
C CYS A 67 -8.89 3.52 -8.81
N ASP A 68 -8.54 4.32 -9.81
CA ASP A 68 -8.84 4.05 -11.20
C ASP A 68 -7.79 3.12 -11.81
N VAL A 69 -6.58 3.15 -11.25
CA VAL A 69 -5.44 2.35 -11.72
C VAL A 69 -4.74 1.70 -10.52
N LEU A 70 -4.52 0.40 -10.61
CA LEU A 70 -3.71 -0.37 -9.66
C LEU A 70 -2.49 -0.95 -10.38
N VAL A 71 -1.30 -0.56 -9.94
CA VAL A 71 -0.02 -1.06 -10.47
C VAL A 71 0.64 -1.96 -9.44
N SER A 72 0.81 -3.24 -9.76
CA SER A 72 1.54 -4.21 -8.93
C SER A 72 2.95 -4.40 -9.45
N ILE A 73 3.94 -3.89 -8.69
CA ILE A 73 5.37 -4.03 -9.02
C ILE A 73 5.88 -5.43 -8.69
N SER A 74 5.36 -6.02 -7.61
CA SER A 74 5.74 -7.37 -7.20
C SER A 74 5.36 -8.41 -8.26
N PRO A 75 6.23 -9.42 -8.52
CA PRO A 75 5.86 -10.56 -9.36
C PRO A 75 4.81 -11.46 -8.70
N SER A 76 4.64 -11.35 -7.38
CA SER A 76 3.57 -12.02 -6.66
C SER A 76 2.24 -11.32 -6.89
N PRO A 77 1.11 -12.04 -6.92
CA PRO A 77 -0.21 -11.43 -7.02
C PRO A 77 -0.45 -10.38 -5.93
N PRO A 78 -1.08 -9.25 -6.24
CA PRO A 78 -1.48 -8.31 -5.21
C PRO A 78 -2.54 -8.96 -4.30
N PRO A 79 -2.56 -8.67 -2.98
CA PRO A 79 -3.57 -9.19 -2.08
C PRO A 79 -4.98 -8.80 -2.53
N ALA A 80 -5.97 -9.67 -2.29
CA ALA A 80 -7.36 -9.44 -2.68
C ALA A 80 -7.92 -8.12 -2.14
N ARG A 81 -7.62 -7.78 -0.87
CA ARG A 81 -7.99 -6.48 -0.27
C ARG A 81 -7.42 -5.27 -1.02
N THR A 82 -6.25 -5.42 -1.68
CA THR A 82 -5.66 -4.37 -2.49
C THR A 82 -6.36 -4.27 -3.84
N VAL A 83 -6.68 -5.41 -4.45
CA VAL A 83 -7.45 -5.44 -5.70
C VAL A 83 -8.86 -4.87 -5.51
N ALA A 84 -9.49 -5.12 -4.35
CA ALA A 84 -10.79 -4.57 -3.99
C ALA A 84 -10.84 -3.03 -3.88
N THR A 85 -9.68 -2.35 -3.91
CA THR A 85 -9.65 -0.87 -4.01
C THR A 85 -9.80 -0.35 -5.45
N LEU A 86 -9.71 -1.23 -6.44
CA LEU A 86 -9.88 -0.86 -7.85
C LEU A 86 -11.36 -0.65 -8.17
N ARG A 87 -11.69 0.49 -8.75
CA ARG A 87 -13.06 0.81 -9.19
C ARG A 87 -13.50 -0.12 -10.32
N PRO A 88 -14.82 -0.39 -10.46
CA PRO A 88 -15.34 -1.06 -11.65
C PRO A 88 -14.89 -0.32 -12.93
N GLY A 89 -14.47 -1.08 -13.95
CA GLY A 89 -13.88 -0.51 -15.17
C GLY A 89 -12.46 0.03 -15.02
N GLY A 90 -11.84 -0.07 -13.84
CA GLY A 90 -10.46 0.37 -13.58
C GLY A 90 -9.41 -0.52 -14.26
N LEU A 91 -8.16 -0.08 -14.22
CA LEU A 91 -7.01 -0.75 -14.85
C LEU A 91 -6.12 -1.41 -13.79
N LEU A 92 -5.93 -2.73 -13.91
CA LEU A 92 -4.94 -3.49 -13.16
C LEU A 92 -3.73 -3.81 -14.04
N LEU A 93 -2.56 -3.27 -13.69
CA LEU A 93 -1.27 -3.63 -14.32
C LEU A 93 -0.46 -4.51 -13.37
N VAL A 94 -0.03 -5.68 -13.85
CA VAL A 94 0.73 -6.66 -13.05
C VAL A 94 2.08 -7.00 -13.68
N ASN A 95 3.09 -7.21 -12.82
CA ASN A 95 4.42 -7.66 -13.20
C ASN A 95 4.42 -9.19 -13.38
N ARG A 96 4.02 -9.67 -14.56
CA ARG A 96 3.95 -11.10 -14.90
C ARG A 96 4.29 -11.34 -16.36
N GLU A 97 4.81 -12.54 -16.64
CA GLU A 97 5.06 -13.01 -18.02
C GLU A 97 3.78 -13.51 -18.69
N THR A 98 2.89 -14.07 -17.92
CA THR A 98 1.65 -14.70 -18.39
C THR A 98 0.43 -13.92 -17.94
N ARG A 99 -0.71 -14.22 -18.56
CA ARG A 99 -2.00 -13.64 -18.20
C ARG A 99 -2.28 -13.77 -16.69
N PHE A 100 -2.91 -12.75 -16.13
CA PHE A 100 -3.37 -12.73 -14.75
C PHE A 100 -4.82 -13.25 -14.70
N PRO A 101 -5.10 -14.35 -14.00
CA PRO A 101 -6.47 -14.80 -13.81
C PRO A 101 -7.23 -13.75 -12.99
N HIS A 102 -8.38 -13.32 -13.49
CA HIS A 102 -9.19 -12.33 -12.79
C HIS A 102 -10.68 -12.58 -13.03
N HIS A 103 -11.46 -12.25 -12.01
CA HIS A 103 -12.91 -12.15 -12.10
C HIS A 103 -13.29 -10.70 -11.75
N GLY A 104 -14.02 -10.05 -12.59
CA GLY A 104 -14.50 -8.69 -12.35
C GLY A 104 -14.43 -7.79 -13.56
N ASP A 105 -14.99 -6.61 -13.38
CA ASP A 105 -15.21 -5.59 -14.40
C ASP A 105 -13.98 -4.68 -14.59
N TRP A 106 -12.76 -5.28 -14.58
CA TRP A 106 -11.52 -4.53 -14.71
C TRP A 106 -10.83 -4.79 -16.04
N HIS A 107 -10.11 -3.79 -16.50
CA HIS A 107 -9.14 -3.98 -17.57
C HIS A 107 -7.83 -4.47 -16.98
N VAL A 108 -7.31 -5.58 -17.48
CA VAL A 108 -6.04 -6.14 -17.00
C VAL A 108 -4.98 -6.02 -18.07
N ALA A 109 -3.79 -5.57 -17.65
CA ALA A 109 -2.58 -5.60 -18.45
C ALA A 109 -1.44 -6.26 -17.68
N HIS A 110 -0.52 -6.87 -18.40
CA HIS A 110 0.66 -7.49 -17.79
C HIS A 110 1.93 -7.15 -18.56
N VAL A 111 3.03 -7.17 -17.84
CA VAL A 111 4.37 -6.94 -18.39
C VAL A 111 5.37 -7.83 -17.66
N PRO A 112 6.34 -8.47 -18.35
CA PRO A 112 7.33 -9.34 -17.70
C PRO A 112 8.46 -8.52 -17.08
N GLY A 113 8.15 -7.58 -16.17
CA GLY A 113 9.09 -6.60 -15.63
C GLY A 113 10.29 -7.24 -14.94
N SER A 114 10.07 -8.31 -14.16
CA SER A 114 11.16 -9.04 -13.49
C SER A 114 12.09 -9.75 -14.49
N ALA A 115 11.56 -10.31 -15.59
CA ALA A 115 12.37 -10.93 -16.64
C ALA A 115 13.17 -9.87 -17.41
N ILE A 116 12.56 -8.72 -17.71
CA ILE A 116 13.24 -7.57 -18.33
C ILE A 116 14.39 -7.11 -17.43
N ALA A 117 14.14 -6.86 -16.15
CA ALA A 117 15.16 -6.42 -15.21
C ALA A 117 16.33 -7.42 -15.11
N ARG A 118 16.05 -8.71 -15.07
CA ARG A 118 17.09 -9.76 -15.05
C ARG A 118 17.94 -9.72 -16.31
N ARG A 119 17.33 -9.56 -17.49
CA ARG A 119 18.03 -9.49 -18.79
C ARG A 119 18.99 -8.31 -18.86
N HIS A 120 18.61 -7.18 -18.29
CA HIS A 120 19.42 -5.96 -18.27
C HIS A 120 20.32 -5.83 -17.04
N GLY A 121 20.45 -6.87 -16.20
CA GLY A 121 21.30 -6.87 -15.03
C GLY A 121 20.84 -5.89 -13.92
N ILE A 122 19.56 -5.47 -13.93
CA ILE A 122 19.01 -4.56 -12.92
C ILE A 122 18.58 -5.38 -11.71
N LEU A 123 19.51 -5.55 -10.78
CA LEU A 123 19.36 -6.40 -9.60
C LEU A 123 19.51 -5.59 -8.31
N SER A 124 18.82 -6.02 -7.25
CA SER A 124 19.09 -5.52 -5.89
C SER A 124 20.40 -6.04 -5.36
N ALA A 125 20.86 -5.54 -4.21
CA ALA A 125 22.07 -6.04 -3.54
C ALA A 125 22.00 -7.54 -3.22
N GLU A 126 20.80 -8.08 -3.04
CA GLU A 126 20.54 -9.51 -2.81
C GLU A 126 20.35 -10.32 -4.12
N GLY A 127 20.62 -9.75 -5.28
CA GLY A 127 20.50 -10.40 -6.58
C GLY A 127 19.05 -10.55 -7.09
N ARG A 128 18.08 -9.89 -6.51
CA ARG A 128 16.67 -9.95 -6.95
C ARG A 128 16.43 -8.99 -8.11
N PRO A 129 15.70 -9.39 -9.17
CA PRO A 129 15.35 -8.51 -10.28
C PRO A 129 14.50 -7.32 -9.82
N MET A 130 14.91 -6.11 -10.20
CA MET A 130 14.22 -4.87 -9.88
C MET A 130 13.34 -4.44 -11.07
N GLY A 131 12.18 -5.11 -11.22
CA GLY A 131 11.27 -4.93 -12.36
C GLY A 131 10.46 -3.64 -12.37
N ASN A 132 10.57 -2.81 -11.34
CA ASN A 132 9.77 -1.59 -11.16
C ASN A 132 9.82 -0.66 -12.37
N ILE A 133 10.99 -0.38 -12.93
CA ILE A 133 11.14 0.57 -14.04
C ILE A 133 10.51 0.02 -15.33
N ALA A 134 10.65 -1.26 -15.62
CA ALA A 134 9.97 -1.88 -16.75
C ALA A 134 8.44 -1.83 -16.60
N VAL A 135 7.93 -2.02 -15.37
CA VAL A 135 6.49 -1.85 -15.06
C VAL A 135 6.05 -0.40 -15.28
N LEU A 136 6.91 0.60 -14.95
CA LEU A 136 6.60 2.01 -15.25
C LEU A 136 6.51 2.28 -16.75
N GLY A 137 7.42 1.71 -17.55
CA GLY A 137 7.31 1.79 -19.01
C GLY A 137 5.96 1.28 -19.52
N ALA A 138 5.51 0.12 -19.01
CA ALA A 138 4.20 -0.42 -19.31
C ALA A 138 3.05 0.48 -18.82
N ALA A 139 3.16 1.06 -17.62
CA ALA A 139 2.15 2.00 -17.12
C ALA A 139 2.04 3.24 -18.02
N VAL A 140 3.17 3.79 -18.46
CA VAL A 140 3.20 4.94 -19.38
C VAL A 140 2.58 4.59 -20.73
N SER A 141 2.84 3.41 -21.30
CA SER A 141 2.21 2.98 -22.57
C SER A 141 0.68 2.89 -22.50
N LEU A 142 0.14 2.65 -21.32
CA LEU A 142 -1.31 2.51 -21.10
C LEU A 142 -2.00 3.84 -20.80
N LEU A 143 -1.33 4.73 -20.07
CA LEU A 143 -1.92 5.92 -19.45
C LEU A 143 -1.47 7.21 -20.12
N LEU A 144 -0.32 7.23 -20.75
CA LEU A 144 0.30 8.39 -21.40
C LEU A 144 1.09 7.91 -22.63
N PRO A 145 0.41 7.50 -23.73
CA PRO A 145 1.07 6.86 -24.87
C PRO A 145 2.27 7.61 -25.45
N ASP A 146 2.26 8.95 -25.43
CA ASP A 146 3.38 9.78 -25.92
C ASP A 146 4.37 10.16 -24.81
N GLY A 147 4.24 9.57 -23.62
CA GLY A 147 4.98 9.95 -22.41
C GLY A 147 6.32 9.25 -22.19
N LEU A 148 6.77 8.38 -23.10
CA LEU A 148 8.00 7.61 -22.90
C LEU A 148 9.22 8.49 -22.73
N GLU A 149 9.35 9.55 -23.51
CA GLU A 149 10.45 10.52 -23.41
C GLU A 149 10.47 11.22 -22.04
N PHE A 150 9.31 11.59 -21.51
CA PHE A 150 9.21 12.19 -20.17
C PHE A 150 9.65 11.20 -19.07
N LEU A 151 9.32 9.91 -19.20
CA LEU A 151 9.80 8.88 -18.27
C LEU A 151 11.32 8.73 -18.35
N GLU A 152 11.91 8.73 -19.53
CA GLU A 152 13.35 8.66 -19.72
C GLU A 152 14.07 9.88 -19.08
N GLN A 153 13.52 11.07 -19.26
CA GLN A 153 14.05 12.28 -18.63
C GLN A 153 13.95 12.21 -17.11
N ALA A 154 12.82 11.72 -16.56
CA ALA A 154 12.65 11.52 -15.13
C ALA A 154 13.67 10.53 -14.57
N ILE A 155 13.94 9.43 -15.28
CA ILE A 155 14.96 8.44 -14.90
C ILE A 155 16.37 9.09 -14.92
N ARG A 156 16.75 9.80 -15.97
CA ARG A 156 18.05 10.47 -16.05
C ARG A 156 18.26 11.48 -14.93
N ASN A 157 17.23 12.24 -14.59
CA ASN A 157 17.32 13.24 -13.53
C ASN A 157 17.41 12.64 -12.12
N ARG A 158 16.84 11.46 -11.93
CA ARG A 158 16.78 10.81 -10.62
C ARG A 158 17.92 9.85 -10.36
N MET A 159 18.48 9.26 -11.40
CA MET A 159 19.53 8.24 -11.31
C MET A 159 20.83 8.77 -11.93
N GLY A 160 21.95 8.44 -11.31
CA GLY A 160 23.25 8.74 -11.92
C GLY A 160 23.43 7.99 -13.25
N PRO A 161 24.30 8.47 -14.15
CA PRO A 161 24.42 7.96 -15.54
C PRO A 161 24.59 6.44 -15.63
N LYS A 162 25.34 5.83 -14.72
CA LYS A 162 25.58 4.38 -14.69
C LYS A 162 24.31 3.56 -14.46
N LEU A 163 23.34 4.09 -13.71
CA LEU A 163 22.08 3.42 -13.42
C LEU A 163 20.97 3.84 -14.39
N ALA A 164 21.02 5.07 -14.93
CA ALA A 164 19.98 5.60 -15.79
C ALA A 164 19.84 4.78 -17.08
N GLU A 165 20.93 4.56 -17.82
CA GLU A 165 20.86 3.94 -19.14
C GLU A 165 20.28 2.51 -19.13
N PRO A 166 20.72 1.56 -18.26
CA PRO A 166 20.08 0.25 -18.18
C PRO A 166 18.59 0.33 -17.85
N ASN A 167 18.21 1.26 -16.95
CA ASN A 167 16.82 1.46 -16.56
C ASN A 167 15.97 2.07 -17.67
N ILE A 168 16.52 2.97 -18.48
CA ILE A 168 15.84 3.52 -19.66
C ILE A 168 15.58 2.41 -20.69
N VAL A 169 16.56 1.55 -20.94
CA VAL A 169 16.36 0.39 -21.84
C VAL A 169 15.26 -0.51 -21.31
N ALA A 170 15.25 -0.80 -20.01
CA ALA A 170 14.20 -1.58 -19.37
C ALA A 170 12.82 -0.91 -19.43
N ALA A 171 12.75 0.42 -19.29
CA ALA A 171 11.51 1.19 -19.45
C ALA A 171 10.96 1.08 -20.89
N ARG A 172 11.81 1.25 -21.90
CA ARG A 172 11.45 1.08 -23.32
C ARG A 172 10.93 -0.32 -23.60
N GLU A 173 11.64 -1.34 -23.13
CA GLU A 173 11.20 -2.71 -23.31
C GLU A 173 9.86 -2.96 -22.61
N GLY A 174 9.67 -2.46 -21.38
CA GLY A 174 8.41 -2.54 -20.66
C GLY A 174 7.25 -1.86 -21.39
N TYR A 175 7.51 -0.67 -21.96
CA TYR A 175 6.56 0.10 -22.77
C TYR A 175 6.06 -0.71 -23.97
N HIS A 176 6.96 -1.36 -24.71
CA HIS A 176 6.61 -2.13 -25.93
C HIS A 176 6.08 -3.53 -25.64
N ARG A 177 6.39 -4.11 -24.49
CA ARG A 177 5.98 -5.48 -24.13
C ARG A 177 4.76 -5.52 -23.21
N CYS A 178 4.14 -4.41 -22.93
CA CYS A 178 2.89 -4.35 -22.21
C CYS A 178 1.78 -5.01 -23.03
N ALA A 179 1.15 -6.04 -22.51
CA ALA A 179 0.04 -6.72 -23.15
C ALA A 179 -1.27 -6.49 -22.40
N ARG A 180 -2.29 -5.98 -23.11
CA ARG A 180 -3.67 -5.89 -22.57
C ARG A 180 -4.32 -7.26 -22.67
N GLN A 181 -5.00 -7.67 -21.61
CA GLN A 181 -5.85 -8.85 -21.63
C GLN A 181 -7.26 -8.44 -22.04
N HIS A 182 -7.80 -9.11 -23.06
CA HIS A 182 -9.23 -9.08 -23.27
C HIS A 182 -9.88 -9.97 -22.22
N THR A 183 -11.03 -9.56 -21.69
CA THR A 183 -11.81 -10.31 -20.71
C THR A 183 -12.02 -11.76 -21.21
N VAL A 184 -11.45 -12.72 -20.52
CA VAL A 184 -11.69 -14.14 -20.80
C VAL A 184 -12.70 -14.62 -19.79
N ALA A 185 -13.75 -15.29 -20.27
CA ALA A 185 -14.73 -15.96 -19.41
C ALA A 185 -14.03 -16.83 -18.35
N ALA A 186 -14.64 -16.86 -17.21
CA ALA A 186 -14.15 -17.32 -15.93
C ALA A 186 -13.78 -18.81 -15.87
N ASP A 187 -12.55 -19.18 -16.16
CA ASP A 187 -12.10 -20.57 -15.98
C ASP A 187 -10.93 -20.75 -14.98
N THR A 188 -10.46 -19.71 -14.33
CA THR A 188 -9.41 -19.88 -13.29
C THR A 188 -9.57 -18.89 -12.16
N LEU A 189 -9.78 -19.45 -11.02
CA LEU A 189 -10.16 -18.86 -9.74
C LEU A 189 -9.07 -17.99 -9.12
N TYR A 190 -9.19 -16.67 -9.23
CA TYR A 190 -8.81 -15.76 -8.17
C TYR A 190 -10.07 -15.48 -7.36
N GLU A 191 -10.32 -16.28 -6.33
CA GLU A 191 -11.34 -15.93 -5.35
C GLU A 191 -10.76 -14.81 -4.46
N PRO A 192 -11.32 -13.60 -4.49
CA PRO A 192 -10.97 -12.60 -3.49
C PRO A 192 -11.35 -13.17 -2.12
N GLU A 193 -10.43 -13.10 -1.15
CA GLU A 193 -10.81 -13.35 0.24
C GLU A 193 -12.08 -12.54 0.53
N PRO A 194 -13.10 -13.16 1.15
CA PRO A 194 -14.35 -12.48 1.41
C PRO A 194 -14.06 -11.17 2.14
N ALA A 195 -14.57 -10.08 1.61
CA ALA A 195 -14.44 -8.77 2.25
C ALA A 195 -15.00 -8.91 3.67
N VAL A 196 -14.13 -8.82 4.66
CA VAL A 196 -14.56 -8.81 6.06
C VAL A 196 -15.57 -7.67 6.18
N ALA A 197 -16.83 -8.00 6.43
CA ALA A 197 -17.90 -7.01 6.58
C ALA A 197 -17.46 -6.04 7.69
N ARG A 198 -17.12 -4.81 7.29
CA ARG A 198 -16.74 -3.77 8.25
C ARG A 198 -17.98 -3.37 9.01
N PRO A 199 -18.03 -3.54 10.33
CA PRO A 199 -19.13 -2.97 11.11
C PRO A 199 -19.16 -1.46 10.89
N PRO A 200 -20.33 -0.82 10.90
CA PRO A 200 -20.43 0.62 10.75
C PRO A 200 -19.57 1.29 11.83
N LEU A 201 -18.67 2.18 11.41
CA LEU A 201 -17.84 2.94 12.34
C LEU A 201 -18.73 3.84 13.20
N PRO A 202 -18.52 3.89 14.51
CA PRO A 202 -19.24 4.84 15.36
C PRO A 202 -18.94 6.28 14.89
N VAL A 203 -19.96 7.12 14.89
CA VAL A 203 -19.95 8.50 14.35
C VAL A 203 -18.82 9.39 14.91
N PHE A 204 -18.20 9.01 16.02
CA PHE A 204 -17.14 9.76 16.69
C PHE A 204 -15.72 9.18 16.49
N SER A 205 -15.53 8.19 15.64
CA SER A 205 -14.18 7.74 15.31
C SER A 205 -13.52 8.77 14.39
N ALA A 206 -12.76 9.69 14.96
CA ALA A 206 -11.87 10.59 14.21
C ALA A 206 -10.74 9.82 13.54
N SER A 207 -10.48 8.59 13.93
CA SER A 207 -9.57 7.65 13.31
C SER A 207 -10.27 6.95 12.15
N ILE A 208 -9.89 7.34 10.95
CA ILE A 208 -10.34 6.71 9.71
C ILE A 208 -9.72 5.31 9.53
N MET A 209 -8.80 4.92 10.40
CA MET A 209 -8.14 3.62 10.37
C MET A 209 -8.89 2.66 11.30
N ASP A 210 -9.54 1.67 10.70
CA ASP A 210 -10.01 0.52 11.46
C ASP A 210 -8.79 -0.30 11.90
N THR A 211 -8.29 -0.01 13.10
CA THR A 211 -7.15 -0.71 13.69
C THR A 211 -7.44 -2.18 13.96
N ARG A 212 -8.73 -2.58 13.98
CA ARG A 212 -9.16 -3.96 14.15
C ARG A 212 -8.73 -4.92 13.03
N VAL A 213 -8.22 -4.42 11.91
CA VAL A 213 -7.60 -5.24 10.86
C VAL A 213 -6.10 -5.45 11.05
N ASN A 214 -5.49 -4.84 12.06
CA ASN A 214 -4.07 -4.97 12.36
C ASN A 214 -3.90 -5.62 13.72
N ASP A 215 -3.41 -6.85 13.77
CA ASP A 215 -3.03 -7.56 15.01
C ASP A 215 -1.74 -6.94 15.59
N THR A 216 -1.90 -5.78 16.26
CA THR A 216 -0.78 -5.05 16.87
C THR A 216 -0.32 -5.67 18.20
N GLY A 217 -1.11 -6.59 18.75
CA GLY A 217 -0.80 -7.27 20.01
C GLY A 217 0.50 -8.08 20.00
N SER A 218 0.96 -8.51 18.83
CA SER A 218 2.25 -9.19 18.66
C SER A 218 3.46 -8.25 18.75
N TRP A 219 3.26 -6.93 18.85
CA TRP A 219 4.33 -5.94 18.89
C TRP A 219 4.79 -5.61 20.31
N SER A 220 4.00 -5.98 21.31
CA SER A 220 4.26 -5.61 22.70
C SER A 220 5.19 -6.56 23.41
N LEU A 221 6.16 -6.01 24.13
CA LEU A 221 6.98 -6.71 25.13
C LEU A 221 6.36 -6.61 26.54
N GLU A 222 5.49 -5.61 26.73
CA GLU A 222 4.78 -5.34 27.97
C GLU A 222 3.28 -5.20 27.69
N ARG A 223 2.45 -5.53 28.65
CA ARG A 223 0.99 -5.42 28.57
C ARG A 223 0.41 -4.77 29.80
N PRO A 224 -0.66 -3.92 29.68
CA PRO A 224 -1.32 -3.36 30.82
C PRO A 224 -2.12 -4.43 31.57
N ALA A 225 -1.99 -4.46 32.88
CA ALA A 225 -2.85 -5.18 33.81
C ALA A 225 -3.77 -4.19 34.53
N LEU A 226 -5.08 -4.51 34.56
CA LEU A 226 -6.08 -3.75 35.32
C LEU A 226 -6.16 -4.32 36.74
N LEU A 227 -5.99 -3.43 37.73
CA LEU A 227 -6.03 -3.81 39.13
C LEU A 227 -7.35 -3.38 39.80
N GLU A 228 -7.64 -3.90 40.98
CA GLU A 228 -8.88 -3.66 41.72
C GLU A 228 -9.17 -2.18 42.02
N ALA A 229 -8.13 -1.34 42.02
CA ALA A 229 -8.26 0.10 42.23
C ALA A 229 -8.96 0.82 41.05
N CYS A 230 -9.21 0.16 39.93
CA CYS A 230 -9.83 0.76 38.76
C CYS A 230 -11.27 1.23 39.06
N ASN A 231 -11.53 2.54 38.90
CA ASN A 231 -12.85 3.13 39.06
C ASN A 231 -13.68 3.24 37.78
N VAL A 232 -13.24 2.58 36.71
CA VAL A 232 -13.92 2.48 35.40
C VAL A 232 -14.22 3.86 34.77
N CYS A 233 -13.38 4.88 34.99
CA CYS A 233 -13.59 6.22 34.45
C CYS A 233 -13.49 6.31 32.92
N GLY A 234 -12.85 5.36 32.25
CA GLY A 234 -12.79 5.25 30.78
C GLY A 234 -11.72 6.13 30.10
N LEU A 235 -10.89 6.87 30.85
CA LEU A 235 -9.82 7.69 30.23
C LEU A 235 -8.85 6.85 29.43
N CYS A 236 -8.44 5.68 29.91
CA CYS A 236 -7.58 4.76 29.19
C CYS A 236 -8.18 4.29 27.85
N ALA A 237 -9.50 4.16 27.75
CA ALA A 237 -10.18 3.84 26.48
C ALA A 237 -10.21 5.04 25.54
N LEU A 238 -10.40 6.25 26.07
CA LEU A 238 -10.43 7.49 25.28
C LEU A 238 -9.08 7.78 24.61
N PHE A 239 -7.98 7.52 25.33
CA PHE A 239 -6.61 7.81 24.85
C PHE A 239 -5.93 6.62 24.17
N CYS A 240 -6.55 5.43 24.13
CA CYS A 240 -5.97 4.26 23.49
C CYS A 240 -5.91 4.43 21.95
N PRO A 241 -4.73 4.51 21.33
CA PRO A 241 -4.61 4.74 19.89
C PRO A 241 -5.10 3.56 19.05
N GLU A 242 -5.10 2.34 19.62
CA GLU A 242 -5.56 1.13 18.95
C GLU A 242 -7.00 0.76 19.28
N GLY A 243 -7.68 1.51 20.17
CA GLY A 243 -9.01 1.16 20.65
C GLY A 243 -9.07 -0.18 21.40
N ALA A 244 -7.92 -0.64 21.89
CA ALA A 244 -7.78 -1.92 22.59
C ALA A 244 -8.38 -1.90 24.01
N MET A 245 -8.54 -0.71 24.61
CA MET A 245 -9.18 -0.52 25.92
C MET A 245 -10.66 -0.22 25.72
N ARG A 246 -11.54 -0.98 26.34
CA ARG A 246 -13.00 -0.81 26.18
C ARG A 246 -13.72 -0.87 27.52
N ARG A 247 -14.83 -0.15 27.60
CA ARG A 247 -15.76 -0.29 28.71
C ARG A 247 -16.91 -1.17 28.29
N VAL A 248 -17.04 -2.36 28.91
CA VAL A 248 -18.05 -3.36 28.60
C VAL A 248 -18.77 -3.72 29.92
N ASP A 249 -20.08 -3.59 29.96
CA ASP A 249 -20.93 -3.96 31.10
C ASP A 249 -20.46 -3.37 32.45
N GLY A 250 -19.92 -2.16 32.43
CA GLY A 250 -19.48 -1.48 33.65
C GLY A 250 -18.08 -1.86 34.14
N VAL A 251 -17.33 -2.64 33.39
CA VAL A 251 -15.91 -2.96 33.64
C VAL A 251 -15.03 -2.51 32.49
N MET A 252 -13.75 -2.33 32.77
CA MET A 252 -12.76 -2.10 31.71
C MET A 252 -12.23 -3.44 31.20
N GLU A 253 -12.19 -3.60 29.88
CA GLU A 253 -11.61 -4.77 29.21
C GLU A 253 -10.47 -4.37 28.28
N ILE A 254 -9.51 -5.29 28.10
CA ILE A 254 -8.36 -5.11 27.23
C ILE A 254 -8.39 -6.15 26.12
N ASP A 255 -8.43 -5.68 24.88
CA ASP A 255 -8.25 -6.51 23.69
C ASP A 255 -6.74 -6.67 23.41
N PHE A 256 -6.16 -7.76 23.92
CA PHE A 256 -4.72 -8.03 23.75
C PHE A 256 -4.33 -8.37 22.31
N GLY A 257 -5.27 -8.72 21.42
CA GLY A 257 -4.99 -8.87 19.99
C GLY A 257 -4.59 -7.56 19.33
N HIS A 258 -5.07 -6.43 19.88
CA HIS A 258 -4.82 -5.09 19.34
C HIS A 258 -3.96 -4.20 20.26
N CYS A 259 -3.68 -4.62 21.48
CA CYS A 259 -2.87 -3.84 22.42
C CYS A 259 -1.38 -3.91 22.04
N LYS A 260 -0.79 -2.78 21.64
CA LYS A 260 0.64 -2.68 21.28
C LYS A 260 1.59 -2.41 22.47
N GLY A 261 1.10 -2.40 23.70
CA GLY A 261 1.90 -2.20 24.90
C GLY A 261 2.57 -0.81 25.02
N CYS A 262 1.92 0.26 24.54
CA CYS A 262 2.53 1.58 24.47
C CYS A 262 2.54 2.35 25.81
N GLY A 263 1.91 1.85 26.89
CA GLY A 263 1.89 2.46 28.22
C GLY A 263 0.97 3.67 28.41
N ILE A 264 0.41 4.27 27.36
CA ILE A 264 -0.42 5.49 27.46
C ILE A 264 -1.58 5.31 28.45
N CYS A 265 -2.17 4.12 28.53
CA CYS A 265 -3.29 3.85 29.46
C CYS A 265 -2.87 3.95 30.94
N GLU A 266 -1.63 3.58 31.28
CA GLU A 266 -1.05 3.76 32.61
C GLU A 266 -0.78 5.25 32.87
N ASP A 267 -0.15 5.95 31.94
CA ASP A 267 0.22 7.37 32.05
C ASP A 267 -0.99 8.29 32.25
N VAL A 268 -2.10 8.02 31.57
CA VAL A 268 -3.33 8.85 31.65
C VAL A 268 -4.25 8.44 32.80
N CYS A 269 -3.94 7.37 33.52
CA CYS A 269 -4.81 6.88 34.58
C CYS A 269 -4.76 7.82 35.82
N PRO A 270 -5.88 8.43 36.23
CA PRO A 270 -5.91 9.31 37.39
C PRO A 270 -5.84 8.54 38.70
N VAL A 271 -6.03 7.24 38.68
CA VAL A 271 -6.03 6.36 39.86
C VAL A 271 -4.70 5.66 39.96
N LYS A 272 -3.93 5.98 40.97
CA LYS A 272 -2.61 5.38 41.20
C LYS A 272 -2.74 3.85 41.36
N ASN A 273 -1.89 3.11 40.67
CA ASN A 273 -1.86 1.64 40.69
C ASN A 273 -3.18 0.97 40.21
N ALA A 274 -4.00 1.62 39.40
CA ALA A 274 -5.16 0.97 38.79
C ALA A 274 -4.81 0.28 37.46
N ILE A 275 -3.73 0.71 36.80
CA ILE A 275 -3.13 0.09 35.63
C ILE A 275 -1.62 0.01 35.88
N VAL A 276 -1.02 -1.14 35.59
CA VAL A 276 0.42 -1.36 35.61
C VAL A 276 0.85 -2.09 34.35
N MET A 277 2.04 -1.77 33.82
CA MET A 277 2.61 -2.52 32.71
C MET A 277 3.34 -3.73 33.22
N GLU A 278 3.07 -4.92 32.64
CA GLU A 278 3.69 -6.19 32.98
C GLU A 278 4.38 -6.80 31.75
N GLU A 279 5.53 -7.44 31.95
CA GLU A 279 6.24 -8.14 30.87
C GLU A 279 5.38 -9.29 30.34
N VAL A 280 5.34 -9.46 29.01
CA VAL A 280 4.67 -10.60 28.39
C VAL A 280 5.58 -11.82 28.53
N PRO A 281 5.13 -12.91 29.14
CA PRO A 281 5.91 -14.14 29.19
C PRO A 281 6.24 -14.61 27.77
N VAL A 282 7.52 -14.88 27.51
CA VAL A 282 8.04 -15.38 26.24
C VAL A 282 7.69 -16.83 26.02
#